data_faff501482a3039ffc6d2f0123042117
#
_entry.id   faff501482a3039ffc6d2f0123042117
#
_cell.length_a   1.000
_cell.length_b   1.000
_cell.length_c   1.000
_cell.angle_alpha   90.00
_cell.angle_beta   90.00
_cell.angle_gamma   90.00
#
_symmetry.space_group_name_H-M   'P 1'
#
loop_
_entity.id
_entity.type
_entity.pdbx_description
1 polymer ?
#
loop_
_entity_poly.entity_id
_entity_poly.type
_entity_poly.pdbx_seq_one_letter_code
_entity_poly.pdbx_strand_id
1 'polypeptide(L)'
;MLRGSTYIHCFKNKSFVYISLIILLSIPACEKNPEKAGLTDIDGNVYDTVVIGTQVWMAENLRTTRLNDGKQIPLVESDTAWANLETPGYCWYGDYEAFFRLNHYGALYNFNAVSTGKLCPEGWHVPDTDEWYTLIMYLGDEIAGGKMKETGTRDWLQPNTGATNESGFNALPGGFRNAYYNDFQRFRVSGYFWHSNRSDAMRVEYNSTDVIHSTLQQNDGASVRCVRD
;
A
#
# COMPACT_ATOMS: atom_id res chain seq x y z
N MET A 1 17.42 -88.36 -57.21
CA MET A 1 16.03 -88.83 -56.90
C MET A 1 15.35 -87.80 -56.07
N LEU A 2 14.08 -87.57 -56.37
CA LEU A 2 13.07 -86.75 -55.64
C LEU A 2 13.08 -85.24 -55.92
N ARG A 3 12.30 -84.97 -56.79
CA ARG A 3 11.07 -84.18 -57.08
C ARG A 3 10.81 -82.99 -56.13
N GLY A 4 10.93 -81.80 -56.71
CA GLY A 4 10.44 -80.56 -56.16
C GLY A 4 8.96 -80.32 -56.48
N SER A 5 8.28 -79.67 -55.65
CA SER A 5 6.95 -79.14 -55.93
C SER A 5 6.97 -77.58 -55.73
N THR A 6 6.62 -76.93 -56.81
CA THR A 6 6.50 -75.48 -56.89
C THR A 6 5.14 -75.09 -56.37
N TYR A 7 5.10 -74.28 -55.31
CA TYR A 7 3.90 -73.56 -54.87
C TYR A 7 4.05 -72.07 -55.09
N ILE A 8 3.20 -71.54 -55.93
CA ILE A 8 3.03 -70.10 -56.19
C ILE A 8 2.14 -69.59 -55.04
N HIS A 9 2.69 -68.65 -54.28
CA HIS A 9 1.89 -67.91 -53.29
C HIS A 9 1.60 -66.51 -53.83
N CYS A 10 0.32 -66.28 -53.99
CA CYS A 10 -0.28 -64.97 -54.34
C CYS A 10 -0.12 -64.00 -53.21
N PHE A 11 0.63 -62.93 -53.44
CA PHE A 11 0.74 -61.77 -52.48
C PHE A 11 -0.49 -60.90 -52.63
N LYS A 12 -1.34 -60.94 -51.57
CA LYS A 12 -2.37 -59.90 -51.40
C LYS A 12 -1.74 -58.65 -50.85
N ASN A 13 -1.79 -57.59 -51.63
CA ASN A 13 -1.46 -56.23 -51.19
C ASN A 13 -2.40 -55.79 -50.05
N LYS A 14 -1.87 -55.63 -48.86
CA LYS A 14 -2.54 -54.92 -47.75
C LYS A 14 -2.01 -53.45 -47.74
N SER A 15 -2.85 -52.57 -48.20
CA SER A 15 -2.62 -51.10 -48.01
C SER A 15 -2.68 -50.80 -46.53
N PHE A 16 -1.54 -50.43 -45.96
CA PHE A 16 -1.50 -49.83 -44.61
C PHE A 16 -1.82 -48.32 -44.71
N VAL A 17 -3.00 -47.96 -44.25
CA VAL A 17 -3.37 -46.55 -44.02
C VAL A 17 -2.70 -46.13 -42.73
N TYR A 18 -1.64 -45.28 -42.82
CA TYR A 18 -1.07 -44.62 -41.69
C TYR A 18 -1.97 -43.45 -41.28
N ILE A 19 -2.76 -43.63 -40.22
CA ILE A 19 -3.48 -42.55 -39.55
C ILE A 19 -2.44 -41.80 -38.68
N SER A 20 -1.90 -40.69 -39.19
CA SER A 20 -1.08 -39.78 -38.37
C SER A 20 -1.97 -39.11 -37.34
N LEU A 21 -1.91 -39.57 -36.13
CA LEU A 21 -2.55 -38.92 -34.98
C LEU A 21 -1.71 -37.66 -34.61
N ILE A 22 -2.13 -36.50 -35.11
CA ILE A 22 -1.55 -35.22 -34.70
C ILE A 22 -2.06 -34.92 -33.29
N ILE A 23 -1.25 -35.24 -32.29
CA ILE A 23 -1.48 -34.79 -30.92
C ILE A 23 -1.15 -33.30 -30.87
N LEU A 24 -2.19 -32.45 -30.94
CA LEU A 24 -2.05 -31.04 -30.57
C LEU A 24 -1.74 -30.98 -29.07
N LEU A 25 -0.46 -30.84 -28.74
CA LEU A 25 -0.02 -30.41 -27.43
C LEU A 25 -0.46 -28.95 -27.25
N SER A 26 -1.60 -28.73 -26.60
CA SER A 26 -1.96 -27.44 -26.07
C SER A 26 -0.94 -27.08 -24.97
N ILE A 27 0.06 -26.29 -25.32
CA ILE A 27 0.92 -25.64 -24.33
C ILE A 27 -0.03 -24.69 -23.56
N PRO A 28 -0.22 -24.86 -22.24
CA PRO A 28 -0.94 -23.87 -21.50
C PRO A 28 -0.16 -22.56 -21.69
N ALA A 29 -0.80 -21.56 -22.30
CA ALA A 29 -0.30 -20.20 -22.28
C ALA A 29 -0.12 -19.87 -20.79
N CYS A 30 1.11 -19.61 -20.39
CA CYS A 30 1.39 -19.00 -19.10
C CYS A 30 0.65 -17.66 -19.14
N GLU A 31 -0.56 -17.60 -18.59
CA GLU A 31 -1.19 -16.35 -18.28
C GLU A 31 -0.18 -15.62 -17.37
N LYS A 32 0.57 -14.67 -17.94
CA LYS A 32 1.20 -13.65 -17.12
C LYS A 32 0.06 -13.07 -16.29
N ASN A 33 0.04 -13.40 -14.99
CA ASN A 33 -0.70 -12.57 -14.05
C ASN A 33 -0.38 -11.13 -14.44
N PRO A 34 -1.38 -10.27 -14.67
CA PRO A 34 -1.10 -8.87 -14.90
C PRO A 34 -0.18 -8.47 -13.73
N GLU A 35 1.06 -8.07 -14.06
CA GLU A 35 1.97 -7.55 -13.05
C GLU A 35 1.12 -6.56 -12.26
N LYS A 36 1.03 -6.79 -10.94
CA LYS A 36 0.35 -5.88 -10.02
C LYS A 36 1.07 -4.56 -10.23
N ALA A 37 0.57 -3.75 -11.16
CA ALA A 37 1.17 -2.48 -11.50
C ALA A 37 1.06 -1.65 -10.21
N GLY A 38 2.15 -1.59 -9.46
CA GLY A 38 2.22 -0.84 -8.23
C GLY A 38 1.89 0.62 -8.54
N LEU A 39 1.18 1.27 -7.65
CA LEU A 39 0.98 2.72 -7.72
C LEU A 39 2.34 3.40 -7.64
N THR A 40 2.65 4.27 -8.60
CA THR A 40 3.94 4.98 -8.63
C THR A 40 3.70 6.47 -8.48
N ASP A 41 4.43 7.12 -7.56
CA ASP A 41 4.41 8.58 -7.42
C ASP A 41 5.39 9.27 -8.40
N ILE A 42 5.39 10.60 -8.38
CA ILE A 42 6.23 11.41 -9.27
C ILE A 42 7.73 11.27 -9.00
N ASP A 43 8.12 10.82 -7.81
CA ASP A 43 9.51 10.53 -7.45
C ASP A 43 9.96 9.13 -7.88
N GLY A 44 9.04 8.32 -8.43
CA GLY A 44 9.29 6.93 -8.82
C GLY A 44 9.19 5.94 -7.67
N ASN A 45 8.67 6.33 -6.51
CA ASN A 45 8.38 5.39 -5.44
C ASN A 45 7.18 4.52 -5.83
N VAL A 46 7.32 3.21 -5.66
CA VAL A 46 6.26 2.23 -5.94
C VAL A 46 5.59 1.84 -4.62
N TYR A 47 4.26 1.80 -4.63
CA TYR A 47 3.43 1.45 -3.47
C TYR A 47 2.54 0.27 -3.79
N ASP A 48 2.41 -0.64 -2.85
CA ASP A 48 1.35 -1.66 -2.89
C ASP A 48 -0.01 -1.03 -2.65
N THR A 49 -1.04 -1.64 -3.25
CA THR A 49 -2.43 -1.22 -3.10
C THR A 49 -3.31 -2.39 -2.67
N VAL A 50 -4.40 -2.08 -1.97
CA VAL A 50 -5.36 -3.07 -1.47
C VAL A 50 -6.79 -2.61 -1.72
N VAL A 51 -7.67 -3.54 -2.04
CA VAL A 51 -9.12 -3.28 -2.13
C VAL A 51 -9.75 -3.59 -0.78
N ILE A 52 -10.41 -2.59 -0.18
CA ILE A 52 -11.14 -2.73 1.07
C ILE A 52 -12.58 -2.26 0.86
N GLY A 53 -13.52 -3.20 0.85
CA GLY A 53 -14.90 -2.90 0.47
C GLY A 53 -15.00 -2.42 -0.97
N THR A 54 -15.47 -1.20 -1.15
CA THR A 54 -15.61 -0.55 -2.47
C THR A 54 -14.44 0.38 -2.81
N GLN A 55 -13.48 0.55 -1.91
CA GLN A 55 -12.39 1.51 -2.03
C GLN A 55 -11.08 0.81 -2.35
N VAL A 56 -10.18 1.50 -3.05
CA VAL A 56 -8.80 1.05 -3.29
C VAL A 56 -7.85 1.98 -2.56
N TRP A 57 -7.09 1.44 -1.63
CA TRP A 57 -6.18 2.16 -0.74
C TRP A 57 -4.72 1.84 -1.03
N MET A 58 -3.82 2.78 -0.75
CA MET A 58 -2.41 2.43 -0.58
C MET A 58 -2.26 1.49 0.63
N ALA A 59 -1.41 0.48 0.50
CA ALA A 59 -1.04 -0.42 1.60
C ALA A 59 0.23 0.04 2.35
N GLU A 60 0.81 1.17 1.93
CA GLU A 60 2.00 1.79 2.50
C GLU A 60 1.78 3.29 2.72
N ASN A 61 2.53 3.90 3.65
CA ASN A 61 2.52 5.34 3.83
C ASN A 61 3.23 6.07 2.69
N LEU A 62 2.70 7.21 2.29
CA LEU A 62 3.28 8.05 1.25
C LEU A 62 4.68 8.54 1.65
N ARG A 63 5.61 8.60 0.66
CA ARG A 63 7.00 9.04 0.86
C ARG A 63 7.51 9.94 -0.26
N THR A 64 6.59 10.60 -0.98
CA THR A 64 6.93 11.55 -2.04
C THR A 64 7.54 12.83 -1.47
N THR A 65 8.46 13.42 -2.21
CA THR A 65 9.09 14.71 -1.90
C THR A 65 8.59 15.83 -2.81
N ARG A 66 7.66 15.50 -3.72
CA ARG A 66 7.06 16.43 -4.68
C ARG A 66 5.55 16.27 -4.74
N LEU A 67 4.87 17.37 -5.03
CA LEU A 67 3.47 17.34 -5.46
C LEU A 67 3.35 16.70 -6.85
N ASN A 68 2.19 16.16 -7.19
CA ASN A 68 1.96 15.46 -8.46
C ASN A 68 2.13 16.36 -9.71
N ASP A 69 2.16 17.70 -9.54
CA ASP A 69 2.49 18.66 -10.60
C ASP A 69 4.02 18.92 -10.73
N GLY A 70 4.84 18.21 -9.99
CA GLY A 70 6.30 18.30 -10.02
C GLY A 70 6.91 19.34 -9.06
N LYS A 71 6.08 20.14 -8.38
CA LYS A 71 6.58 21.13 -7.44
C LYS A 71 7.20 20.45 -6.21
N GLN A 72 8.42 20.85 -5.86
CA GLN A 72 9.13 20.35 -4.68
C GLN A 72 8.38 20.70 -3.38
N ILE A 73 8.26 19.74 -2.47
CA ILE A 73 7.87 19.97 -1.08
C ILE A 73 9.15 20.13 -0.28
N PRO A 74 9.37 21.24 0.46
CA PRO A 74 10.56 21.41 1.27
C PRO A 74 10.68 20.35 2.38
N LEU A 75 11.88 19.76 2.53
CA LEU A 75 12.27 19.03 3.73
C LEU A 75 12.57 20.04 4.83
N VAL A 76 11.90 19.93 5.99
CA VAL A 76 12.04 20.86 7.11
C VAL A 76 12.40 20.09 8.38
N GLU A 77 13.69 20.09 8.74
CA GLU A 77 14.22 19.37 9.91
C GLU A 77 14.21 20.29 11.16
N SER A 78 14.46 21.58 10.98
CA SER A 78 14.47 22.54 12.10
C SER A 78 13.11 22.65 12.79
N ASP A 79 13.07 22.43 14.10
CA ASP A 79 11.85 22.51 14.91
C ASP A 79 11.22 23.89 14.86
N THR A 80 12.02 24.95 14.99
CA THR A 80 11.53 26.34 14.91
C THR A 80 10.97 26.68 13.52
N ALA A 81 11.62 26.20 12.45
CA ALA A 81 11.14 26.40 11.09
C ALA A 81 9.83 25.63 10.86
N TRP A 82 9.74 24.41 11.36
CA TRP A 82 8.54 23.57 11.25
C TRP A 82 7.34 24.19 11.98
N ALA A 83 7.52 24.61 13.23
CA ALA A 83 6.44 25.20 14.04
C ALA A 83 5.82 26.46 13.42
N ASN A 84 6.60 27.20 12.63
CA ASN A 84 6.16 28.43 11.96
C ASN A 84 5.89 28.25 10.46
N LEU A 85 5.76 27.01 9.98
CA LEU A 85 5.66 26.72 8.55
C LEU A 85 4.23 26.98 8.05
N GLU A 86 4.05 27.99 7.22
CA GLU A 86 2.77 28.36 6.59
C GLU A 86 2.61 27.78 5.16
N THR A 87 3.55 26.99 4.71
CA THR A 87 3.59 26.40 3.37
C THR A 87 3.70 24.87 3.45
N PRO A 88 3.45 24.13 2.33
CA PRO A 88 3.70 22.71 2.28
C PRO A 88 5.10 22.34 2.76
N GLY A 89 5.20 21.34 3.62
CA GLY A 89 6.46 20.79 4.12
C GLY A 89 6.33 19.33 4.52
N TYR A 90 7.46 18.64 4.53
CA TYR A 90 7.56 17.28 5.05
C TYR A 90 8.81 17.12 5.89
N CYS A 91 8.83 16.08 6.72
CA CYS A 91 10.00 15.62 7.45
C CYS A 91 9.99 14.09 7.58
N TRP A 92 11.08 13.55 8.05
CA TRP A 92 11.17 12.17 8.50
C TRP A 92 11.13 12.12 10.02
N TYR A 93 10.51 11.11 10.60
CA TYR A 93 10.46 11.01 12.06
C TYR A 93 11.87 10.98 12.65
N GLY A 94 12.16 11.88 13.59
CA GLY A 94 13.47 12.02 14.23
C GLY A 94 14.61 12.32 13.25
N ASP A 95 14.29 12.81 12.04
CA ASP A 95 15.24 13.13 10.96
C ASP A 95 16.05 11.93 10.43
N TYR A 96 15.52 10.72 10.61
CA TYR A 96 16.15 9.46 10.15
C TYR A 96 15.54 8.95 8.84
N GLU A 97 15.72 9.69 7.74
CA GLU A 97 15.15 9.36 6.42
C GLU A 97 15.38 7.90 6.01
N ALA A 98 16.63 7.43 6.04
CA ALA A 98 16.96 6.08 5.55
C ALA A 98 16.19 4.98 6.28
N PHE A 99 16.05 5.09 7.61
CA PHE A 99 15.31 4.11 8.40
C PHE A 99 13.82 4.13 8.06
N PHE A 100 13.19 5.31 8.01
CA PHE A 100 11.75 5.43 7.80
C PHE A 100 11.33 5.14 6.37
N ARG A 101 12.18 5.45 5.39
CA ARG A 101 11.98 5.08 4.00
C ARG A 101 12.07 3.57 3.77
N LEU A 102 13.12 2.91 4.29
CA LEU A 102 13.37 1.48 4.10
C LEU A 102 12.36 0.58 4.84
N ASN A 103 11.81 1.05 5.97
CA ASN A 103 10.85 0.30 6.74
C ASN A 103 9.38 0.70 6.46
N HIS A 104 9.14 1.39 5.35
CA HIS A 104 7.79 1.77 4.86
C HIS A 104 6.95 2.65 5.80
N TYR A 105 7.58 3.28 6.79
CA TYR A 105 6.87 4.23 7.66
C TYR A 105 6.41 5.48 6.95
N GLY A 106 7.07 5.83 5.83
CA GLY A 106 6.76 7.01 5.03
C GLY A 106 7.26 8.31 5.66
N ALA A 107 6.94 9.42 5.00
CA ALA A 107 7.21 10.76 5.49
C ALA A 107 6.04 11.30 6.31
N LEU A 108 6.31 12.30 7.12
CA LEU A 108 5.31 13.08 7.84
C LEU A 108 5.12 14.42 7.11
N TYR A 109 3.89 14.73 6.76
CA TYR A 109 3.51 15.95 6.04
C TYR A 109 2.71 16.87 6.94
N ASN A 110 2.87 18.20 6.79
CA ASN A 110 1.97 19.15 7.44
C ASN A 110 0.65 19.25 6.67
N PHE A 111 -0.38 19.83 7.29
CA PHE A 111 -1.68 19.99 6.65
C PHE A 111 -1.64 20.90 5.42
N ASN A 112 -0.70 21.86 5.36
CA ASN A 112 -0.51 22.71 4.18
C ASN A 112 -0.12 21.88 2.93
N ALA A 113 0.64 20.79 3.08
CA ALA A 113 0.92 19.88 1.98
C ALA A 113 -0.33 19.08 1.58
N VAL A 114 -1.10 18.60 2.55
CA VAL A 114 -2.36 17.86 2.33
C VAL A 114 -3.38 18.72 1.61
N SER A 115 -3.59 19.96 2.06
CA SER A 115 -4.60 20.89 1.54
C SER A 115 -4.33 21.37 0.10
N THR A 116 -3.16 21.07 -0.47
CA THR A 116 -2.90 21.35 -1.89
C THR A 116 -3.79 20.57 -2.83
N GLY A 117 -4.34 19.43 -2.38
CA GLY A 117 -5.02 18.45 -3.23
C GLY A 117 -4.13 17.75 -4.26
N LYS A 118 -2.78 17.94 -4.15
CA LYS A 118 -1.80 17.46 -5.12
C LYS A 118 -0.72 16.56 -4.51
N LEU A 119 -0.93 16.14 -3.28
CA LEU A 119 0.08 15.35 -2.56
C LEU A 119 0.12 13.89 -3.03
N CYS A 120 -1.04 13.31 -3.32
CA CYS A 120 -1.15 11.94 -3.83
C CYS A 120 -0.81 11.84 -5.32
N PRO A 121 -0.43 10.66 -5.83
CA PRO A 121 -0.28 10.41 -7.26
C PRO A 121 -1.54 10.75 -8.07
N GLU A 122 -1.40 10.98 -9.37
CA GLU A 122 -2.54 11.26 -10.26
C GLU A 122 -3.58 10.12 -10.22
N GLY A 123 -4.88 10.47 -10.12
CA GLY A 123 -5.99 9.52 -9.93
C GLY A 123 -6.14 9.02 -8.49
N TRP A 124 -5.44 9.68 -7.55
CA TRP A 124 -5.51 9.39 -6.13
C TRP A 124 -5.54 10.68 -5.30
N HIS A 125 -6.18 10.62 -4.15
CA HIS A 125 -6.25 11.77 -3.24
C HIS A 125 -6.05 11.35 -1.78
N VAL A 126 -5.80 12.32 -0.92
CA VAL A 126 -5.83 12.11 0.54
C VAL A 126 -7.29 11.94 0.95
N PRO A 127 -7.66 10.87 1.65
CA PRO A 127 -9.06 10.57 1.96
C PRO A 127 -9.71 11.64 2.82
N ASP A 128 -10.98 11.88 2.55
CA ASP A 128 -11.82 12.73 3.39
C ASP A 128 -12.45 11.96 4.56
N THR A 129 -13.25 12.66 5.35
CA THR A 129 -13.92 12.06 6.52
C THR A 129 -14.88 10.94 6.14
N ASP A 130 -15.63 11.07 5.04
CA ASP A 130 -16.65 10.10 4.63
C ASP A 130 -15.99 8.83 4.08
N GLU A 131 -14.85 8.96 3.41
CA GLU A 131 -14.07 7.82 2.92
C GLU A 131 -13.42 7.03 4.06
N TRP A 132 -12.88 7.71 5.07
CA TRP A 132 -12.44 7.06 6.30
C TRP A 132 -13.58 6.34 7.01
N TYR A 133 -14.76 6.98 7.08
CA TYR A 133 -15.94 6.37 7.68
C TYR A 133 -16.38 5.11 6.93
N THR A 134 -16.38 5.17 5.59
CA THR A 134 -16.68 4.02 4.73
C THR A 134 -15.76 2.84 5.01
N LEU A 135 -14.45 3.09 5.12
CA LEU A 135 -13.46 2.07 5.47
C LEU A 135 -13.73 1.48 6.87
N ILE A 136 -13.89 2.33 7.87
CA ILE A 136 -14.08 1.92 9.27
C ILE A 136 -15.35 1.07 9.43
N MET A 137 -16.47 1.52 8.87
CA MET A 137 -17.74 0.80 8.92
C MET A 137 -17.67 -0.56 8.20
N TYR A 138 -16.99 -0.62 7.05
CA TYR A 138 -16.77 -1.89 6.35
C TYR A 138 -15.96 -2.88 7.19
N LEU A 139 -14.96 -2.41 7.93
CA LEU A 139 -14.12 -3.25 8.78
C LEU A 139 -14.79 -3.64 10.12
N GLY A 140 -15.88 -2.98 10.50
CA GLY A 140 -16.64 -3.31 11.71
C GLY A 140 -16.35 -2.40 12.90
N ASP A 141 -16.25 -1.09 12.65
CA ASP A 141 -16.18 0.01 13.64
C ASP A 141 -15.23 -0.27 14.81
N GLU A 142 -15.72 -0.81 15.93
CA GLU A 142 -14.98 -1.05 17.17
C GLU A 142 -13.74 -1.97 17.03
N ILE A 143 -13.62 -2.70 15.91
CA ILE A 143 -12.50 -3.61 15.64
C ILE A 143 -11.68 -3.20 14.41
N ALA A 144 -12.08 -2.11 13.77
CA ALA A 144 -11.47 -1.66 12.52
C ALA A 144 -9.96 -1.40 12.65
N GLY A 145 -9.55 -0.72 13.73
CA GLY A 145 -8.14 -0.44 13.99
C GLY A 145 -7.30 -1.72 14.16
N GLY A 146 -7.84 -2.74 14.81
CA GLY A 146 -7.18 -4.04 14.89
C GLY A 146 -6.96 -4.69 13.52
N LYS A 147 -7.97 -4.64 12.66
CA LYS A 147 -7.91 -5.17 11.28
C LYS A 147 -6.98 -4.37 10.37
N MET A 148 -6.75 -3.10 10.67
CA MET A 148 -5.87 -2.23 9.90
C MET A 148 -4.39 -2.35 10.28
N LYS A 149 -4.08 -2.63 11.55
CA LYS A 149 -2.69 -2.64 12.04
C LYS A 149 -1.88 -3.82 11.51
N GLU A 150 -0.60 -3.56 11.19
CA GLU A 150 0.38 -4.61 10.95
C GLU A 150 0.43 -5.56 12.14
N THR A 151 0.60 -6.86 11.86
CA THR A 151 0.64 -7.90 12.88
C THR A 151 1.98 -7.97 13.62
N GLY A 152 1.94 -8.48 14.83
CA GLY A 152 3.14 -8.69 15.64
C GLY A 152 3.60 -7.44 16.38
N THR A 153 4.82 -7.51 16.92
CA THR A 153 5.38 -6.47 17.80
C THR A 153 6.78 -6.02 17.37
N ARG A 154 7.14 -6.28 16.10
CA ARG A 154 8.37 -5.77 15.53
C ARG A 154 8.34 -4.25 15.49
N ASP A 155 7.27 -3.69 14.95
CA ASP A 155 7.08 -2.26 14.73
C ASP A 155 6.19 -1.65 15.83
N TRP A 156 5.14 -2.33 16.23
CA TRP A 156 4.24 -1.94 17.32
C TRP A 156 4.77 -2.31 18.71
N LEU A 157 4.48 -1.50 19.74
CA LEU A 157 4.64 -1.92 21.13
C LEU A 157 3.65 -3.04 21.46
N GLN A 158 4.01 -3.86 22.48
CA GLN A 158 3.08 -4.84 23.05
C GLN A 158 1.98 -4.13 23.86
N PRO A 159 0.72 -4.64 23.80
CA PRO A 159 0.29 -5.93 23.26
C PRO A 159 -0.07 -5.92 21.76
N ASN A 160 -0.10 -4.79 21.05
CA ASN A 160 -0.64 -4.62 19.70
C ASN A 160 -2.05 -5.25 19.58
N THR A 161 -2.95 -4.80 20.45
CA THR A 161 -4.26 -5.39 20.70
C THR A 161 -5.09 -5.55 19.42
N GLY A 162 -5.52 -6.80 19.16
CA GLY A 162 -6.40 -7.14 18.04
C GLY A 162 -5.79 -6.98 16.65
N ALA A 163 -4.47 -6.78 16.51
CA ALA A 163 -3.82 -6.59 15.23
C ALA A 163 -3.82 -7.89 14.39
N THR A 164 -4.58 -7.89 13.31
CA THR A 164 -4.69 -9.01 12.38
C THR A 164 -4.23 -8.67 10.97
N ASN A 165 -4.18 -7.37 10.62
CA ASN A 165 -3.98 -6.88 9.25
C ASN A 165 -4.91 -7.54 8.22
N GLU A 166 -6.09 -7.99 8.66
CA GLU A 166 -7.08 -8.67 7.80
C GLU A 166 -7.49 -7.80 6.60
N SER A 167 -7.47 -6.47 6.77
CA SER A 167 -7.78 -5.53 5.70
C SER A 167 -6.68 -5.40 4.65
N GLY A 168 -5.44 -5.77 4.96
CA GLY A 168 -4.26 -5.48 4.15
C GLY A 168 -3.86 -3.99 4.14
N PHE A 169 -4.50 -3.15 4.97
CA PHE A 169 -4.14 -1.73 5.09
C PHE A 169 -2.72 -1.54 5.62
N ASN A 170 -2.24 -2.46 6.45
CA ASN A 170 -0.88 -2.51 6.97
C ASN A 170 -0.46 -1.21 7.68
N ALA A 171 -1.28 -0.73 8.62
CA ALA A 171 -0.99 0.48 9.38
C ALA A 171 0.25 0.30 10.26
N LEU A 172 1.22 1.21 10.12
CA LEU A 172 2.44 1.27 10.91
C LEU A 172 2.37 2.38 11.96
N PRO A 173 3.01 2.20 13.14
CA PRO A 173 3.01 3.18 14.23
C PRO A 173 4.08 4.26 14.01
N GLY A 174 3.94 5.04 12.95
CA GLY A 174 4.90 6.07 12.55
C GLY A 174 4.94 7.29 13.48
N GLY A 175 4.03 7.39 14.45
CA GLY A 175 3.94 8.55 15.32
C GLY A 175 3.52 9.81 14.56
N PHE A 176 3.89 10.96 15.10
CA PHE A 176 3.66 12.28 14.48
C PHE A 176 4.69 13.29 14.98
N ARG A 177 4.87 14.41 14.26
CA ARG A 177 5.63 15.57 14.71
C ARG A 177 4.68 16.58 15.32
N ASN A 178 4.88 16.92 16.58
CA ASN A 178 4.07 17.91 17.29
C ASN A 178 4.70 19.30 17.13
N ALA A 179 3.99 20.22 16.48
CA ALA A 179 4.50 21.57 16.23
C ALA A 179 4.54 22.44 17.48
N TYR A 180 3.66 22.18 18.45
CA TYR A 180 3.59 22.97 19.69
C TYR A 180 4.75 22.65 20.65
N TYR A 181 5.06 21.36 20.82
CA TYR A 181 6.15 20.91 21.69
C TYR A 181 7.49 20.83 20.95
N ASN A 182 7.49 21.01 19.63
CA ASN A 182 8.69 20.90 18.79
C ASN A 182 9.40 19.57 18.92
N ASP A 183 8.65 18.48 18.96
CA ASP A 183 9.19 17.14 19.12
C ASP A 183 8.46 16.08 18.27
N PHE A 184 9.06 14.90 18.18
CA PHE A 184 8.46 13.74 17.58
C PHE A 184 7.87 12.83 18.66
N GLN A 185 6.63 12.42 18.49
CA GLN A 185 5.88 11.69 19.51
C GLN A 185 5.26 10.41 18.97
N ARG A 186 4.98 9.47 19.86
CA ARG A 186 4.16 8.27 19.63
C ARG A 186 4.73 7.25 18.63
N PHE A 187 6.02 7.29 18.30
CA PHE A 187 6.65 6.21 17.53
C PHE A 187 6.46 4.86 18.22
N ARG A 188 6.09 3.84 17.45
CA ARG A 188 5.72 2.48 17.91
C ARG A 188 4.44 2.40 18.76
N VAL A 189 3.83 3.53 19.10
CA VAL A 189 2.63 3.63 19.93
C VAL A 189 1.38 3.85 19.09
N SER A 190 1.47 4.74 18.11
CA SER A 190 0.31 5.14 17.30
C SER A 190 0.69 5.44 15.85
N GLY A 191 -0.21 5.12 14.92
CA GLY A 191 -0.19 5.61 13.55
C GLY A 191 -1.23 6.70 13.38
N TYR A 192 -0.83 7.84 12.80
CA TYR A 192 -1.69 8.97 12.50
C TYR A 192 -1.77 9.17 11.00
N PHE A 193 -2.99 9.34 10.48
CA PHE A 193 -3.25 9.47 9.04
C PHE A 193 -4.17 10.66 8.78
N TRP A 194 -3.69 11.63 7.97
CA TRP A 194 -4.41 12.85 7.67
C TRP A 194 -5.77 12.63 7.00
N HIS A 195 -6.70 13.54 7.28
CA HIS A 195 -7.87 13.84 6.44
C HIS A 195 -7.53 14.94 5.42
N SER A 196 -8.23 14.95 4.28
CA SER A 196 -8.05 15.99 3.26
C SER A 196 -8.80 17.29 3.55
N ASN A 197 -9.95 17.20 4.21
CA ASN A 197 -10.90 18.30 4.36
C ASN A 197 -10.81 19.05 5.68
N ARG A 198 -9.92 18.62 6.60
CA ARG A 198 -9.74 19.26 7.92
C ARG A 198 -8.40 18.84 8.54
N SER A 199 -7.87 19.68 9.41
CA SER A 199 -6.62 19.38 10.14
C SER A 199 -6.85 18.39 11.28
N ASP A 200 -7.39 17.23 10.95
CA ASP A 200 -7.63 16.09 11.84
C ASP A 200 -6.98 14.83 11.25
N ALA A 201 -6.80 13.82 12.08
CA ALA A 201 -6.24 12.54 11.65
C ALA A 201 -7.05 11.37 12.21
N MET A 202 -7.13 10.28 11.44
CA MET A 202 -7.45 8.97 12.00
C MET A 202 -6.22 8.39 12.68
N ARG A 203 -6.41 7.86 13.87
CA ARG A 203 -5.37 7.27 14.69
C ARG A 203 -5.70 5.85 15.07
N VAL A 204 -4.72 4.96 14.96
CA VAL A 204 -4.75 3.61 15.52
C VAL A 204 -3.67 3.47 16.57
N GLU A 205 -3.94 2.71 17.63
CA GLU A 205 -3.05 2.59 18.80
C GLU A 205 -2.67 1.12 19.10
N TYR A 206 -1.48 0.94 19.72
CA TYR A 206 -0.95 -0.38 20.07
C TYR A 206 -1.84 -1.16 21.06
N ASN A 207 -2.60 -0.47 21.88
CA ASN A 207 -3.41 -1.05 22.97
C ASN A 207 -4.93 -0.97 22.73
N SER A 208 -5.37 -0.60 21.52
CA SER A 208 -6.80 -0.52 21.14
C SER A 208 -7.08 -1.25 19.83
N THR A 209 -8.32 -1.67 19.64
CA THR A 209 -8.88 -2.16 18.38
C THR A 209 -9.59 -1.07 17.59
N ASP A 210 -9.82 0.09 18.21
CA ASP A 210 -10.58 1.19 17.61
C ASP A 210 -9.75 2.00 16.63
N VAL A 211 -10.44 2.71 15.74
CA VAL A 211 -9.90 3.86 15.02
C VAL A 211 -10.40 5.12 15.73
N ILE A 212 -9.47 5.97 16.14
CA ILE A 212 -9.76 7.14 16.97
C ILE A 212 -9.60 8.41 16.13
N HIS A 213 -10.62 9.25 16.11
CA HIS A 213 -10.51 10.59 15.53
C HIS A 213 -9.66 11.48 16.43
N SER A 214 -8.64 12.12 15.87
CA SER A 214 -7.67 12.95 16.60
C SER A 214 -7.52 14.31 15.96
N THR A 215 -7.72 15.37 16.75
CA THR A 215 -7.45 16.73 16.30
C THR A 215 -5.93 16.96 16.30
N LEU A 216 -5.42 17.45 15.18
CA LEU A 216 -4.05 17.91 14.99
C LEU A 216 -4.05 19.41 14.67
N GLN A 217 -2.89 20.05 14.84
CA GLN A 217 -2.68 21.41 14.37
C GLN A 217 -2.24 21.39 12.89
N GLN A 218 -2.44 22.49 12.17
CA GLN A 218 -2.05 22.58 10.75
C GLN A 218 -0.56 22.32 10.52
N ASN A 219 0.27 22.67 11.49
CA ASN A 219 1.71 22.47 11.45
C ASN A 219 2.15 21.14 12.10
N ASP A 220 1.24 20.32 12.63
CA ASP A 220 1.65 18.97 13.02
C ASP A 220 2.02 18.16 11.77
N GLY A 221 2.91 17.19 11.94
CA GLY A 221 3.33 16.29 10.87
C GLY A 221 2.77 14.90 11.07
N ALA A 222 1.97 14.40 10.13
CA ALA A 222 1.42 13.05 10.18
C ALA A 222 1.55 12.32 8.84
N SER A 223 1.37 11.00 8.87
CA SER A 223 1.42 10.16 7.67
C SER A 223 0.25 10.42 6.73
N VAL A 224 0.42 10.06 5.49
CA VAL A 224 -0.62 10.10 4.45
C VAL A 224 -0.81 8.72 3.84
N ARG A 225 -2.05 8.33 3.68
CA ARG A 225 -2.52 7.19 2.88
C ARG A 225 -3.46 7.71 1.81
N CYS A 226 -3.14 7.43 0.56
CA CYS A 226 -4.03 7.85 -0.52
C CYS A 226 -5.08 6.78 -0.81
N VAL A 227 -6.26 7.25 -1.25
CA VAL A 227 -7.35 6.45 -1.79
C VAL A 227 -7.54 6.80 -3.25
N ARG A 228 -7.98 5.83 -4.07
CA ARG A 228 -8.18 6.03 -5.51
C ARG A 228 -9.51 6.74 -5.77
N ASP A 229 -9.51 7.69 -6.73
CA ASP A 229 -10.67 8.44 -7.23
C ASP A 229 -11.79 7.53 -7.77
#